data_97c495f926347cb68b48ecdc47937c54
#
_entry.id   97c495f926347cb68b48ecdc47937c54
#
_cell.length_a   1.000
_cell.length_b   1.000
_cell.length_c   1.000
_cell.angle_alpha   90.00
_cell.angle_beta   90.00
_cell.angle_gamma   90.00
#
_symmetry.space_group_name_H-M   'P 1'
#
loop_
_entity.id
_entity.type
_entity.pdbx_description
1 polymer ?
#
loop_
_entity_poly.entity_id
_entity_poly.type
_entity_poly.pdbx_seq_one_letter_code
_entity_poly.pdbx_strand_id
1 'polypeptide(L)'
;MSFELSASVVLWRGDEILVMKRAGGFSAGGWFIPGGHVEQGERPVESAARELFEEAGIAVEPEALTLIDVMSYETGRGTAHTIIYNGSCADATEAAINEEHIYHRWMTAEAYIARFLDEAMLRTRGASQSAIDLANEVARVIRAAATARSAPLSSV
;
A
#
# COMPACT_ATOMS: atom_id res chain seq x y z
N MET A 1 16.63 -8.45 -18.85
CA MET A 1 16.26 -7.45 -17.85
C MET A 1 14.86 -7.79 -17.35
N SER A 2 14.71 -8.06 -16.07
CA SER A 2 13.40 -8.32 -15.47
C SER A 2 13.04 -7.20 -14.52
N PHE A 3 11.76 -6.89 -14.45
CA PHE A 3 11.22 -6.01 -13.42
C PHE A 3 9.99 -6.66 -12.82
N GLU A 4 9.70 -6.31 -11.58
CA GLU A 4 8.52 -6.79 -10.87
C GLU A 4 7.42 -5.74 -10.95
N LEU A 5 6.20 -6.17 -11.25
CA LEU A 5 5.02 -5.31 -11.27
C LEU A 5 4.02 -5.77 -10.22
N SER A 6 3.66 -4.86 -9.34
CA SER A 6 2.66 -5.06 -8.30
C SER A 6 1.60 -3.98 -8.35
N ALA A 7 0.49 -4.21 -7.69
CA ALA A 7 -0.58 -3.23 -7.52
C ALA A 7 -1.06 -3.26 -6.07
N SER A 8 -1.30 -2.09 -5.50
CA SER A 8 -1.68 -1.94 -4.09
C SER A 8 -2.79 -0.91 -3.93
N VAL A 9 -3.54 -1.03 -2.84
CA VAL A 9 -4.67 -0.15 -2.54
C VAL A 9 -4.41 0.59 -1.22
N VAL A 10 -4.48 1.92 -1.27
CA VAL A 10 -4.67 2.73 -0.07
C VAL A 10 -6.17 2.70 0.21
N LEU A 11 -6.58 1.83 1.12
CA LEU A 11 -8.00 1.64 1.44
C LEU A 11 -8.38 2.51 2.62
N TRP A 12 -9.30 3.42 2.38
CA TRP A 12 -9.78 4.38 3.38
C TRP A 12 -11.07 3.89 4.03
N ARG A 13 -11.07 3.90 5.35
CA ARG A 13 -12.26 3.77 6.20
C ARG A 13 -12.35 5.05 7.03
N GLY A 14 -13.23 5.97 6.64
CA GLY A 14 -13.19 7.32 7.19
C GLY A 14 -11.86 8.00 6.89
N ASP A 15 -11.17 8.49 7.90
CA ASP A 15 -9.86 9.14 7.78
C ASP A 15 -8.67 8.20 8.04
N GLU A 16 -8.94 6.91 8.20
CA GLU A 16 -7.92 5.89 8.45
C GLU A 16 -7.68 5.00 7.24
N ILE A 17 -6.45 4.51 7.09
CA ILE A 17 -6.07 3.55 6.05
C ILE A 17 -5.79 2.19 6.67
N LEU A 18 -6.01 1.15 5.89
CA LEU A 18 -5.65 -0.22 6.28
C LEU A 18 -4.16 -0.45 6.04
N VAL A 19 -3.45 -0.82 7.08
CA VAL A 19 -2.05 -1.26 7.00
C VAL A 19 -1.91 -2.64 7.63
N MET A 20 -1.02 -3.46 7.08
CA MET A 20 -0.88 -4.85 7.47
C MET A 20 0.59 -5.18 7.67
N LYS A 21 0.88 -6.06 8.63
CA LYS A 21 2.22 -6.55 8.91
C LYS A 21 2.39 -7.92 8.31
N ARG A 22 3.41 -8.09 7.46
CA ARG A 22 3.70 -9.37 6.81
C ARG A 22 4.28 -10.39 7.80
N ALA A 23 3.89 -11.65 7.61
CA ALA A 23 4.41 -12.78 8.37
C ALA A 23 5.80 -13.20 7.90
N GLY A 24 6.13 -12.98 6.63
CA GLY A 24 7.41 -13.39 6.05
C GLY A 24 7.66 -12.79 4.67
N GLY A 25 8.71 -13.23 4.00
CA GLY A 25 9.09 -12.75 2.67
C GLY A 25 9.84 -11.42 2.68
N PHE A 26 9.92 -10.78 1.52
CA PHE A 26 10.50 -9.44 1.39
C PHE A 26 9.71 -8.46 2.26
N SER A 27 10.40 -7.68 3.05
CA SER A 27 9.80 -6.78 4.04
C SER A 27 9.16 -7.49 5.24
N ALA A 28 9.58 -8.72 5.57
CA ALA A 28 9.12 -9.41 6.77
C ALA A 28 9.23 -8.50 8.00
N GLY A 29 8.16 -8.37 8.75
CA GLY A 29 8.08 -7.47 9.89
C GLY A 29 7.76 -6.01 9.53
N GLY A 30 7.72 -5.66 8.25
CA GLY A 30 7.31 -4.33 7.78
C GLY A 30 5.79 -4.18 7.70
N TRP A 31 5.31 -2.97 7.94
CA TRP A 31 3.91 -2.60 7.79
C TRP A 31 3.69 -1.91 6.45
N PHE A 32 2.75 -2.40 5.67
CA PHE A 32 2.45 -1.84 4.35
C PHE A 32 0.96 -1.98 4.02
N ILE A 33 0.54 -1.32 2.94
CA ILE A 33 -0.84 -1.40 2.44
C ILE A 33 -1.07 -2.71 1.68
N PRO A 34 -2.32 -3.19 1.54
CA PRO A 34 -2.64 -4.40 0.78
C PRO A 34 -2.21 -4.31 -0.67
N GLY A 35 -1.69 -5.40 -1.21
CA GLY A 35 -1.30 -5.49 -2.62
C GLY A 35 -0.45 -6.71 -2.89
N GLY A 36 -0.13 -6.92 -4.16
CA GLY A 36 0.69 -8.03 -4.60
C GLY A 36 0.98 -7.98 -6.10
N HIS A 37 1.60 -9.05 -6.59
CA HIS A 37 2.02 -9.13 -7.98
C HIS A 37 0.84 -9.15 -8.95
N VAL A 38 0.99 -8.43 -10.06
CA VAL A 38 0.06 -8.49 -11.18
C VAL A 38 0.28 -9.80 -11.93
N GLU A 39 -0.76 -10.58 -12.08
CA GLU A 39 -0.71 -11.85 -12.79
C GLU A 39 -0.85 -11.66 -14.31
N GLN A 40 -0.37 -12.64 -15.06
CA GLN A 40 -0.45 -12.61 -16.52
C GLN A 40 -1.93 -12.51 -16.96
N GLY A 41 -2.20 -11.57 -17.87
CA GLY A 41 -3.55 -11.35 -18.40
C GLY A 41 -4.45 -10.50 -17.52
N GLU A 42 -3.97 -10.12 -16.34
CA GLU A 42 -4.69 -9.31 -15.38
C GLU A 42 -4.32 -7.83 -15.55
N ARG A 43 -5.31 -6.93 -15.50
CA ARG A 43 -5.00 -5.50 -15.42
C ARG A 43 -4.57 -5.14 -14.00
N PRO A 44 -3.65 -4.18 -13.82
CA PRO A 44 -3.21 -3.79 -12.48
C PRO A 44 -4.34 -3.44 -11.50
N VAL A 45 -5.40 -2.78 -11.98
CA VAL A 45 -6.55 -2.43 -11.13
C VAL A 45 -7.33 -3.66 -10.67
N GLU A 46 -7.40 -4.69 -11.51
CA GLU A 46 -8.01 -5.97 -11.15
C GLU A 46 -7.18 -6.71 -10.12
N SER A 47 -5.85 -6.68 -10.30
CA SER A 47 -4.90 -7.24 -9.34
C SER A 47 -5.03 -6.58 -7.97
N ALA A 48 -5.10 -5.26 -7.93
CA ALA A 48 -5.26 -4.50 -6.69
C ALA A 48 -6.53 -4.93 -5.94
N ALA A 49 -7.65 -5.04 -6.64
CA ALA A 49 -8.93 -5.48 -6.05
C ALA A 49 -8.85 -6.93 -5.57
N ARG A 50 -8.25 -7.83 -6.35
CA ARG A 50 -8.09 -9.24 -6.01
C ARG A 50 -7.22 -9.41 -4.77
N GLU A 51 -6.07 -8.76 -4.73
CA GLU A 51 -5.15 -8.83 -3.59
C GLU A 51 -5.79 -8.30 -2.30
N LEU A 52 -6.54 -7.21 -2.40
CA LEU A 52 -7.28 -6.68 -1.25
C LEU A 52 -8.26 -7.71 -0.70
N PHE A 53 -8.99 -8.39 -1.56
CA PHE A 53 -9.92 -9.44 -1.15
C PHE A 53 -9.18 -10.65 -0.54
N GLU A 54 -8.12 -11.12 -1.19
CA GLU A 54 -7.34 -12.27 -0.71
C GLU A 54 -6.67 -11.99 0.64
N GLU A 55 -6.10 -10.79 0.81
CA GLU A 55 -5.33 -10.46 2.00
C GLU A 55 -6.17 -9.94 3.17
N ALA A 56 -7.26 -9.24 2.90
CA ALA A 56 -8.06 -8.56 3.93
C ALA A 56 -9.53 -8.95 3.95
N GLY A 57 -9.99 -9.77 3.01
CA GLY A 57 -11.40 -10.16 2.92
C GLY A 57 -12.36 -9.04 2.54
N ILE A 58 -11.84 -7.93 2.03
CA ILE A 58 -12.64 -6.76 1.67
C ILE A 58 -12.83 -6.71 0.16
N ALA A 59 -14.08 -6.75 -0.29
CA ALA A 59 -14.43 -6.69 -1.70
C ALA A 59 -14.62 -5.24 -2.14
N VAL A 60 -13.89 -4.83 -3.18
CA VAL A 60 -14.03 -3.53 -3.83
C VAL A 60 -14.04 -3.78 -5.33
N GLU A 61 -14.97 -3.16 -6.04
CA GLU A 61 -15.00 -3.26 -7.49
C GLU A 61 -13.81 -2.53 -8.11
N PRO A 62 -13.13 -3.09 -9.12
CA PRO A 62 -11.99 -2.42 -9.77
C PRO A 62 -12.35 -1.01 -10.25
N GLU A 63 -13.56 -0.81 -10.76
CA GLU A 63 -14.05 0.48 -11.26
C GLU A 63 -14.16 1.54 -10.17
N ALA A 64 -14.24 1.13 -8.91
CA ALA A 64 -14.28 2.04 -7.76
C ALA A 64 -12.89 2.49 -7.29
N LEU A 65 -11.83 1.89 -7.83
CA LEU A 65 -10.45 2.25 -7.51
C LEU A 65 -9.96 3.37 -8.42
N THR A 66 -9.28 4.36 -7.83
CA THR A 66 -8.72 5.51 -8.56
C THR A 66 -7.20 5.43 -8.56
N LEU A 67 -6.59 5.50 -9.74
CA LEU A 67 -5.13 5.52 -9.89
C LEU A 67 -4.55 6.76 -9.22
N ILE A 68 -3.53 6.57 -8.38
CA ILE A 68 -2.82 7.65 -7.69
C ILE A 68 -1.44 7.88 -8.29
N ASP A 69 -0.59 6.86 -8.28
CA ASP A 69 0.80 7.01 -8.69
C ASP A 69 1.43 5.62 -8.92
N VAL A 70 2.67 5.64 -9.37
CA VAL A 70 3.52 4.46 -9.46
C VAL A 70 4.71 4.65 -8.52
N MET A 71 4.90 3.71 -7.62
CA MET A 71 6.05 3.66 -6.75
C MET A 71 7.13 2.78 -7.39
N SER A 72 8.36 3.26 -7.45
CA SER A 72 9.48 2.51 -8.04
C SER A 72 10.62 2.41 -7.04
N TYR A 73 11.18 1.24 -6.90
CA TYR A 73 12.25 0.98 -5.94
C TYR A 73 13.12 -0.21 -6.36
N GLU A 74 14.33 -0.23 -5.87
CA GLU A 74 15.27 -1.33 -6.14
C GLU A 74 15.10 -2.45 -5.12
N THR A 75 15.15 -3.67 -5.63
CA THR A 75 15.15 -4.90 -4.83
C THR A 75 16.44 -5.67 -5.08
N GLY A 76 16.71 -6.70 -4.32
CA GLY A 76 17.84 -7.59 -4.58
C GLY A 76 17.76 -8.32 -5.92
N ARG A 77 16.63 -8.24 -6.63
CA ARG A 77 16.39 -8.91 -7.93
C ARG A 77 16.17 -7.94 -9.08
N GLY A 78 16.34 -6.64 -8.86
CA GLY A 78 16.14 -5.61 -9.86
C GLY A 78 15.11 -4.56 -9.44
N THR A 79 14.61 -3.80 -10.41
CA THR A 79 13.64 -2.74 -10.14
C THR A 79 12.23 -3.30 -9.98
N ALA A 80 11.53 -2.86 -8.95
CA ALA A 80 10.12 -3.15 -8.73
C ALA A 80 9.30 -1.89 -8.95
N HIS A 81 8.11 -2.06 -9.53
CA HIS A 81 7.12 -1.00 -9.71
C HIS A 81 5.81 -1.43 -9.06
N THR A 82 5.25 -0.58 -8.24
CA THR A 82 3.95 -0.81 -7.61
C THR A 82 3.00 0.30 -8.01
N ILE A 83 1.90 -0.07 -8.66
CA ILE A 83 0.85 0.87 -9.04
C ILE A 83 -0.08 1.04 -7.84
N ILE A 84 -0.28 2.28 -7.42
CA ILE A 84 -1.02 2.63 -6.21
C ILE A 84 -2.39 3.18 -6.57
N TYR A 85 -3.42 2.61 -5.97
CA TYR A 85 -4.82 3.04 -6.12
C TYR A 85 -5.39 3.50 -4.79
N ASN A 86 -6.32 4.46 -4.85
CA ASN A 86 -7.20 4.79 -3.73
C ASN A 86 -8.49 3.97 -3.84
N GLY A 87 -8.98 3.50 -2.71
CA GLY A 87 -10.31 2.92 -2.56
C GLY A 87 -10.88 3.28 -1.20
N SER A 88 -12.16 3.08 -1.01
CA SER A 88 -12.82 3.33 0.26
C SER A 88 -13.82 2.22 0.59
N CYS A 89 -14.09 2.05 1.88
CA CYS A 89 -15.08 1.10 2.39
C CYS A 89 -15.94 1.75 3.46
N ALA A 90 -17.02 1.08 3.83
CA ALA A 90 -17.93 1.56 4.86
C ALA A 90 -17.28 1.57 6.24
N ASP A 91 -17.71 2.47 7.13
CA ASP A 91 -17.17 2.64 8.47
C ASP A 91 -17.22 1.36 9.32
N ALA A 92 -18.23 0.50 9.09
CA ALA A 92 -18.38 -0.76 9.78
C ALA A 92 -17.55 -1.91 9.19
N THR A 93 -16.77 -1.66 8.14
CA THR A 93 -15.96 -2.70 7.48
C THR A 93 -14.85 -3.18 8.41
N GLU A 94 -14.72 -4.50 8.53
CA GLU A 94 -13.66 -5.16 9.28
C GLU A 94 -12.76 -5.94 8.32
N ALA A 95 -11.45 -5.90 8.59
CA ALA A 95 -10.48 -6.67 7.83
C ALA A 95 -10.33 -8.08 8.44
N ALA A 96 -10.25 -9.09 7.57
CA ALA A 96 -9.93 -10.46 7.96
C ALA A 96 -8.65 -10.86 7.22
N ILE A 97 -7.52 -10.77 7.91
CA ILE A 97 -6.20 -11.02 7.30
C ILE A 97 -6.00 -12.51 7.02
N ASN A 98 -5.25 -12.80 5.95
CA ASN A 98 -4.86 -14.15 5.58
C ASN A 98 -3.53 -14.55 6.26
N GLU A 99 -3.05 -15.76 5.94
CA GLU A 99 -1.83 -16.34 6.51
C GLU A 99 -0.52 -15.61 6.13
N GLU A 100 -0.55 -14.75 5.11
CA GLU A 100 0.62 -13.94 4.71
C GLU A 100 0.87 -12.78 5.66
N HIS A 101 -0.12 -12.45 6.49
CA HIS A 101 -0.07 -11.32 7.42
C HIS A 101 -0.35 -11.80 8.84
N ILE A 102 0.29 -11.16 9.82
CA ILE A 102 0.12 -11.49 11.24
C ILE A 102 -0.70 -10.46 11.99
N TYR A 103 -0.72 -9.22 11.51
CA TYR A 103 -1.51 -8.15 12.13
C TYR A 103 -2.05 -7.20 11.07
N HIS A 104 -3.12 -6.51 11.41
CA HIS A 104 -3.61 -5.36 10.66
C HIS A 104 -3.99 -4.23 11.60
N ARG A 105 -3.98 -3.01 11.10
CA ARG A 105 -4.42 -1.81 11.81
C ARG A 105 -5.09 -0.84 10.86
N TRP A 106 -6.04 -0.12 11.40
CA TRP A 106 -6.58 1.09 10.79
C TRP A 106 -5.93 2.28 11.49
N MET A 107 -5.30 3.15 10.75
CA MET A 107 -4.62 4.32 11.29
C MET A 107 -4.60 5.45 10.26
N THR A 108 -4.48 6.69 10.74
CA THR A 108 -4.37 7.81 9.80
C THR A 108 -3.08 7.70 8.99
N ALA A 109 -3.10 8.29 7.78
CA ALA A 109 -1.91 8.30 6.93
C ALA A 109 -0.72 8.94 7.65
N GLU A 110 -0.94 10.05 8.35
CA GLU A 110 0.12 10.75 9.10
C GLU A 110 0.68 9.89 10.23
N ALA A 111 -0.19 9.20 10.98
CA ALA A 111 0.25 8.30 12.05
C ALA A 111 1.07 7.14 11.50
N TYR A 112 0.67 6.57 10.36
CA TYR A 112 1.41 5.51 9.68
C TYR A 112 2.81 5.99 9.28
N ILE A 113 2.90 7.15 8.61
CA ILE A 113 4.18 7.72 8.18
C ILE A 113 5.08 8.01 9.38
N ALA A 114 4.55 8.67 10.40
CA ALA A 114 5.33 9.02 11.59
C ALA A 114 5.83 7.80 12.36
N ARG A 115 5.03 6.73 12.42
CA ARG A 115 5.37 5.54 13.20
C ARG A 115 6.32 4.58 12.47
N PHE A 116 6.14 4.42 11.17
CA PHE A 116 6.83 3.34 10.44
C PHE A 116 7.79 3.83 9.35
N LEU A 117 7.67 5.07 8.89
CA LEU A 117 8.42 5.58 7.75
C LEU A 117 9.31 6.78 8.08
N ASP A 118 9.46 7.13 9.35
CA ASP A 118 10.29 8.24 9.78
C ASP A 118 11.77 7.92 9.57
N GLU A 119 12.44 8.74 8.77
CA GLU A 119 13.84 8.51 8.39
C GLU A 119 14.78 8.52 9.59
N ALA A 120 14.60 9.47 10.51
CA ALA A 120 15.47 9.58 11.69
C ALA A 120 15.36 8.33 12.57
N MET A 121 14.13 7.84 12.76
CA MET A 121 13.87 6.61 13.51
C MET A 121 14.51 5.39 12.79
N LEU A 122 14.35 5.30 11.48
CA LEU A 122 14.90 4.19 10.70
C LEU A 122 16.42 4.16 10.77
N ARG A 123 17.08 5.32 10.66
CA ARG A 123 18.54 5.43 10.83
C ARG A 123 18.98 5.01 12.21
N THR A 124 18.29 5.45 13.26
CA THR A 124 18.58 5.07 14.64
C THR A 124 18.49 3.55 14.86
N ARG A 125 17.58 2.89 14.15
CA ARG A 125 17.41 1.42 14.19
C ARG A 125 18.37 0.66 13.27
N GLY A 126 19.26 1.35 12.57
CA GLY A 126 20.25 0.72 11.71
C GLY A 126 19.71 0.27 10.35
N ALA A 127 18.63 0.86 9.87
CA ALA A 127 18.08 0.57 8.56
C ALA A 127 19.09 0.90 7.45
N SER A 128 19.13 0.08 6.40
CA SER A 128 19.98 0.34 5.25
C SER A 128 19.48 1.56 4.46
N GLN A 129 20.34 2.14 3.64
CA GLN A 129 19.94 3.27 2.80
C GLN A 129 18.78 2.89 1.86
N SER A 130 18.81 1.68 1.29
CA SER A 130 17.72 1.20 0.43
C SER A 130 16.38 1.07 1.17
N ALA A 131 16.41 0.68 2.44
CA ALA A 131 15.21 0.62 3.26
C ALA A 131 14.66 2.03 3.56
N ILE A 132 15.54 2.99 3.77
CA ILE A 132 15.16 4.40 3.98
C ILE A 132 14.58 4.99 2.69
N ASP A 133 15.21 4.73 1.54
CA ASP A 133 14.72 5.19 0.25
C ASP A 133 13.33 4.63 -0.06
N LEU A 134 13.12 3.36 0.24
CA LEU A 134 11.80 2.73 0.09
C LEU A 134 10.77 3.38 1.02
N ALA A 135 11.12 3.61 2.29
CA ALA A 135 10.23 4.26 3.25
C ALA A 135 9.84 5.68 2.79
N ASN A 136 10.78 6.44 2.26
CA ASN A 136 10.53 7.77 1.71
C ASN A 136 9.61 7.71 0.49
N GLU A 137 9.79 6.72 -0.37
CA GLU A 137 8.92 6.50 -1.54
C GLU A 137 7.49 6.12 -1.12
N VAL A 138 7.36 5.24 -0.13
CA VAL A 138 6.06 4.88 0.45
C VAL A 138 5.37 6.10 1.04
N ALA A 139 6.09 6.91 1.83
CA ALA A 139 5.54 8.14 2.40
C ALA A 139 5.05 9.10 1.31
N ARG A 140 5.80 9.22 0.22
CA ARG A 140 5.42 10.07 -0.92
C ARG A 140 4.08 9.65 -1.52
N VAL A 141 3.90 8.36 -1.80
CA VAL A 141 2.66 7.87 -2.42
C VAL A 141 1.48 7.89 -1.46
N ILE A 142 1.69 7.64 -0.17
CA ILE A 142 0.63 7.75 0.85
C ILE A 142 0.15 9.20 0.97
N ARG A 143 1.05 10.18 0.96
CA ARG A 143 0.68 11.61 0.95
C ARG A 143 -0.06 11.99 -0.31
N ALA A 144 0.36 11.49 -1.47
CA ALA A 144 -0.34 11.71 -2.73
C ALA A 144 -1.76 11.14 -2.69
N ALA A 145 -1.94 9.95 -2.12
CA ALA A 145 -3.26 9.32 -1.94
C ALA A 145 -4.17 10.16 -1.04
N ALA A 146 -3.64 10.67 0.08
CA ALA A 146 -4.38 11.53 1.00
C ALA A 146 -4.79 12.84 0.33
N THR A 147 -3.91 13.46 -0.43
CA THR A 147 -4.18 14.69 -1.17
C THR A 147 -5.26 14.47 -2.23
N ALA A 148 -5.19 13.37 -2.97
CA ALA A 148 -6.13 13.06 -4.04
C ALA A 148 -7.56 12.87 -3.52
N ARG A 149 -7.74 12.21 -2.37
CA ARG A 149 -9.08 12.01 -1.79
C ARG A 149 -9.67 13.29 -1.20
N SER A 150 -8.82 14.23 -0.78
CA SER A 150 -9.25 15.51 -0.21
C SER A 150 -9.49 16.57 -1.28
N ALA A 151 -9.08 16.32 -2.53
CA ALA A 151 -9.28 17.27 -3.62
C ALA A 151 -10.78 17.43 -3.91
N PRO A 152 -11.27 18.68 -4.12
CA PRO A 152 -12.65 18.87 -4.53
C PRO A 152 -12.88 18.20 -5.89
N LEU A 153 -14.05 17.53 -6.05
CA LEU A 153 -14.45 17.04 -7.34
C LEU A 153 -14.51 18.23 -8.30
N SER A 154 -13.72 18.17 -9.39
CA SER A 154 -13.83 19.21 -10.42
C SER A 154 -15.22 19.09 -11.04
N SER A 155 -16.02 20.12 -10.85
CA SER A 155 -17.30 20.26 -11.56
C SER A 155 -16.97 20.58 -13.02
N VAL A 156 -17.22 19.63 -13.89
CA VAL A 156 -17.18 19.85 -15.33
C VAL A 156 -18.59 20.13 -15.80
#